data_6c5811c3ecec50fbf16b7565ff51f86a
#
_entry.id   6c5811c3ecec50fbf16b7565ff51f86a
#
_cell.length_a   1.000
_cell.length_b   1.000
_cell.length_c   1.000
_cell.angle_alpha   90.00
_cell.angle_beta   90.00
_cell.angle_gamma   90.00
#
_symmetry.space_group_name_H-M   'P 1'
#
loop_
_entity.id
_entity.type
_entity.pdbx_description
1 polymer ?
#
loop_
_entity_poly.entity_id
_entity_poly.type
_entity_poly.pdbx_seq_one_letter_code
_entity_poly.pdbx_strand_id
1 'polypeptide(L)'
;MSARETQSVDTPRRSALARPVKKPPATLDLESPTEERELQRGLTNRHLQLIALGGAIGTGMFMGSSSTIHLAGPSSALVYALIGFFLYFMMRALGEMLLSNLNYKSFRDIAEDLLGPAGGFIAGWTYWFSWIVAAMGDMAAITAYFQYWWPNIPKWLPATALAAVLLALNIIAVQFFGEAEFWFALIKLIAVGALVIVAIALLASRFVSPDGDPATIANLWNDGGFFPNGLMGFLGGFQIAFFAFVGIELVGTAAAETKDPCTTLPKAINAIPVRLALFYVFALLAITAVIPWRKVVPGVSPFVSLFGLALSLIHI
;
A
#
# COMPACT_ATOMS: atom_id res chain seq x y z
N MET A 1 70.58 29.51 43.44
CA MET A 1 70.86 30.23 42.18
C MET A 1 69.64 30.06 41.32
N SER A 2 69.03 30.97 41.12
CA SER A 2 68.64 32.23 40.54
C SER A 2 67.10 32.24 40.30
N ALA A 3 66.45 33.11 41.04
CA ALA A 3 65.05 33.50 40.90
C ALA A 3 64.86 34.25 39.58
N ARG A 4 63.72 34.11 38.97
CA ARG A 4 63.18 35.09 38.03
C ARG A 4 61.74 35.43 38.43
N GLU A 5 61.66 36.65 38.94
CA GLU A 5 60.43 37.40 39.13
C GLU A 5 59.66 37.55 37.80
N THR A 6 58.39 37.33 37.90
CA THR A 6 57.44 37.74 36.80
C THR A 6 56.61 38.90 37.37
N GLN A 7 56.87 40.08 36.80
CA GLN A 7 56.13 41.30 37.01
C GLN A 7 54.68 41.21 36.64
N SER A 8 53.80 41.56 37.57
CA SER A 8 52.40 41.84 37.36
C SER A 8 52.20 43.18 36.61
N VAL A 9 51.61 43.17 35.45
CA VAL A 9 51.21 44.40 34.74
C VAL A 9 49.83 44.77 35.22
N ASP A 10 49.77 45.87 35.93
CA ASP A 10 48.54 46.53 36.38
C ASP A 10 47.86 47.27 35.22
N THR A 11 46.65 46.92 34.89
CA THR A 11 45.81 47.62 33.88
C THR A 11 44.77 48.47 34.61
N PRO A 12 44.66 49.77 34.29
CA PRO A 12 43.76 50.68 34.99
C PRO A 12 42.28 50.44 34.64
N ARG A 13 41.48 50.34 35.68
CA ARG A 13 40.01 50.39 35.66
C ARG A 13 39.53 51.65 35.00
N ARG A 14 38.95 51.61 33.79
CA ARG A 14 38.10 52.64 33.25
C ARG A 14 36.65 52.42 33.69
N SER A 15 36.21 53.16 34.68
CA SER A 15 34.81 53.39 35.00
C SER A 15 34.19 54.24 33.88
N ALA A 16 33.51 53.62 32.92
CA ALA A 16 32.71 54.31 31.95
C ALA A 16 31.25 54.22 32.40
N LEU A 17 30.67 55.37 32.69
CA LEU A 17 29.27 55.62 32.98
C LEU A 17 28.35 54.90 31.96
N ALA A 18 27.68 53.84 32.42
CA ALA A 18 26.60 53.20 31.66
C ALA A 18 25.40 54.12 31.64
N ARG A 19 25.11 54.74 30.50
CA ARG A 19 23.81 55.36 30.23
C ARG A 19 22.75 54.28 30.22
N PRO A 20 21.56 54.49 30.83
CA PRO A 20 20.46 53.53 30.72
C PRO A 20 20.00 53.42 29.27
N VAL A 21 20.15 52.23 28.69
CA VAL A 21 19.58 51.92 27.38
C VAL A 21 18.06 51.88 27.55
N LYS A 22 17.40 52.88 26.90
CA LYS A 22 15.95 52.96 26.78
C LYS A 22 15.47 51.65 26.12
N LYS A 23 14.62 50.84 26.83
CA LYS A 23 13.94 49.67 26.26
C LYS A 23 13.27 50.08 24.95
N PRO A 24 13.48 49.36 23.84
CA PRO A 24 12.70 49.56 22.64
C PRO A 24 11.19 49.34 22.92
N PRO A 25 10.27 50.05 22.25
CA PRO A 25 8.86 49.83 22.42
C PRO A 25 8.53 48.36 22.10
N ALA A 26 7.56 47.81 22.84
CA ALA A 26 7.11 46.44 22.69
C ALA A 26 6.85 46.19 21.17
N THR A 27 7.76 45.41 20.58
CA THR A 27 7.49 44.83 19.29
C THR A 27 6.25 43.97 19.46
N LEU A 28 5.21 44.25 18.67
CA LEU A 28 4.08 43.36 18.49
C LEU A 28 4.60 41.94 18.51
N ASP A 29 4.14 41.18 19.45
CA ASP A 29 4.24 39.71 19.42
C ASP A 29 3.48 39.28 18.17
N LEU A 30 4.19 39.28 17.02
CA LEU A 30 3.79 38.45 15.91
C LEU A 30 3.94 37.02 16.45
N GLU A 31 2.80 36.49 16.85
CA GLU A 31 2.66 35.05 17.13
C GLU A 31 3.52 34.31 16.11
N SER A 32 4.48 33.58 16.60
CA SER A 32 5.31 32.72 15.78
C SER A 32 4.37 31.82 14.98
N PRO A 33 4.38 31.94 13.63
CA PRO A 33 3.53 31.07 12.84
C PRO A 33 4.06 29.66 12.97
N THR A 34 3.15 28.78 13.28
CA THR A 34 3.34 27.33 13.27
C THR A 34 4.12 26.75 14.44
N GLU A 35 3.41 26.46 15.53
CA GLU A 35 3.57 25.14 16.14
C GLU A 35 3.43 24.13 14.98
N GLU A 36 4.54 23.66 14.46
CA GLU A 36 4.56 22.49 13.62
C GLU A 36 3.84 21.41 14.42
N ARG A 37 2.61 21.06 14.02
CA ARG A 37 1.88 19.93 14.61
C ARG A 37 2.79 18.74 14.47
N GLU A 38 3.48 18.39 15.54
CA GLU A 38 4.21 17.14 15.63
C GLU A 38 3.22 16.04 15.30
N LEU A 39 3.54 15.24 14.30
CA LEU A 39 2.76 14.07 13.94
C LEU A 39 2.54 13.26 15.22
N GLN A 40 1.27 13.00 15.56
CA GLN A 40 0.95 12.22 16.75
C GLN A 40 1.47 10.78 16.52
N ARG A 41 2.62 10.46 17.11
CA ARG A 41 3.26 9.13 17.04
C ARG A 41 2.46 8.12 17.86
N GLY A 42 1.29 7.72 17.35
CA GLY A 42 0.34 6.83 18.03
C GLY A 42 0.35 5.39 17.51
N LEU A 43 0.84 5.15 16.30
CA LEU A 43 0.75 3.85 15.65
C LEU A 43 1.69 2.82 16.29
N THR A 44 1.14 1.62 16.55
CA THR A 44 1.92 0.45 16.98
C THR A 44 2.40 -0.33 15.75
N ASN A 45 3.41 -1.20 15.95
CA ASN A 45 3.90 -2.07 14.88
C ASN A 45 2.80 -2.94 14.24
N ARG A 46 1.77 -3.36 15.01
CA ARG A 46 0.63 -4.13 14.49
C ARG A 46 -0.22 -3.29 13.54
N HIS A 47 -0.52 -2.05 13.92
CA HIS A 47 -1.26 -1.12 13.08
C HIS A 47 -0.50 -0.85 11.78
N LEU A 48 0.80 -0.54 11.86
CA LEU A 48 1.63 -0.31 10.67
C LEU A 48 1.62 -1.49 9.69
N GLN A 49 1.79 -2.72 10.20
CA GLN A 49 1.80 -3.91 9.34
C GLN A 49 0.44 -4.17 8.69
N LEU A 50 -0.66 -3.98 9.42
CA LEU A 50 -2.00 -4.21 8.86
C LEU A 50 -2.43 -3.10 7.90
N ILE A 51 -2.14 -1.84 8.21
CA ILE A 51 -2.39 -0.70 7.32
C ILE A 51 -1.63 -0.90 5.99
N ALA A 52 -0.36 -1.27 6.07
CA ALA A 52 0.46 -1.48 4.89
C ALA A 52 0.02 -2.68 4.03
N LEU A 53 -0.32 -3.81 4.67
CA LEU A 53 -0.86 -4.97 3.96
C LEU A 53 -2.25 -4.68 3.39
N GLY A 54 -3.12 -4.04 4.17
CA GLY A 54 -4.48 -3.70 3.76
C GLY A 54 -4.52 -2.61 2.69
N GLY A 55 -3.61 -1.63 2.75
CA GLY A 55 -3.46 -0.59 1.72
C GLY A 55 -3.05 -1.17 0.37
N ALA A 56 -2.13 -2.14 0.38
CA ALA A 56 -1.69 -2.81 -0.85
C ALA A 56 -2.73 -3.79 -1.41
N ILE A 57 -3.50 -4.49 -0.56
CA ILE A 57 -4.55 -5.42 -1.03
C ILE A 57 -5.79 -4.60 -1.44
N GLY A 58 -5.92 -4.33 -2.73
CA GLY A 58 -6.98 -3.52 -3.32
C GLY A 58 -7.63 -4.17 -4.55
N THR A 59 -8.29 -3.35 -5.34
CA THR A 59 -8.98 -3.73 -6.57
C THR A 59 -8.04 -4.33 -7.61
N GLY A 60 -6.77 -3.95 -7.60
CA GLY A 60 -5.73 -4.54 -8.45
C GLY A 60 -5.59 -6.06 -8.25
N MET A 61 -5.71 -6.55 -7.00
CA MET A 61 -5.72 -7.99 -6.74
C MET A 61 -7.10 -8.61 -6.95
N PHE A 62 -8.15 -8.02 -6.38
CA PHE A 62 -9.49 -8.61 -6.39
C PHE A 62 -10.14 -8.62 -7.77
N MET A 63 -9.86 -7.64 -8.62
CA MET A 63 -10.47 -7.51 -9.95
C MET A 63 -9.41 -7.54 -11.06
N GLY A 64 -8.30 -6.81 -10.89
CA GLY A 64 -7.23 -6.74 -11.88
C GLY A 64 -6.55 -8.09 -12.15
N SER A 65 -6.53 -9.00 -11.17
CA SER A 65 -6.00 -10.35 -11.34
C SER A 65 -6.70 -11.14 -12.44
N SER A 66 -7.99 -10.87 -12.72
CA SER A 66 -8.71 -11.51 -13.84
C SER A 66 -8.05 -11.25 -15.19
N SER A 67 -7.66 -10.02 -15.43
CA SER A 67 -6.98 -9.64 -16.67
C SER A 67 -5.56 -10.21 -16.75
N THR A 68 -4.85 -10.26 -15.61
CA THR A 68 -3.53 -10.91 -15.55
C THR A 68 -3.62 -12.42 -15.81
N ILE A 69 -4.61 -13.10 -15.22
CA ILE A 69 -4.85 -14.54 -15.47
C ILE A 69 -5.23 -14.76 -16.93
N HIS A 70 -6.06 -13.90 -17.52
CA HIS A 70 -6.47 -14.02 -18.93
C HIS A 70 -5.27 -13.89 -19.88
N LEU A 71 -4.32 -12.98 -19.60
CA LEU A 71 -3.13 -12.75 -20.41
C LEU A 71 -2.05 -13.81 -20.18
N ALA A 72 -1.71 -14.09 -18.94
CA ALA A 72 -0.58 -14.93 -18.57
C ALA A 72 -0.97 -16.39 -18.27
N GLY A 73 -2.26 -16.68 -18.09
CA GLY A 73 -2.70 -17.99 -17.64
C GLY A 73 -2.20 -18.33 -16.23
N PRO A 74 -1.87 -19.61 -15.96
CA PRO A 74 -1.32 -20.02 -14.68
C PRO A 74 0.01 -19.32 -14.31
N SER A 75 0.79 -18.88 -15.29
CA SER A 75 2.03 -18.12 -15.06
C SER A 75 1.80 -16.74 -14.43
N SER A 76 0.55 -16.29 -14.30
CA SER A 76 0.19 -15.10 -13.52
C SER A 76 0.74 -15.16 -12.08
N ALA A 77 0.75 -16.32 -11.44
CA ALA A 77 1.36 -16.50 -10.13
C ALA A 77 2.86 -16.14 -10.12
N LEU A 78 3.60 -16.50 -11.18
CA LEU A 78 5.02 -16.15 -11.35
C LEU A 78 5.19 -14.65 -11.62
N VAL A 79 4.27 -14.00 -12.35
CA VAL A 79 4.28 -12.54 -12.56
C VAL A 79 4.25 -11.82 -11.20
N TYR A 80 3.30 -12.18 -10.33
CA TYR A 80 3.18 -11.60 -9.00
C TYR A 80 4.38 -11.92 -8.10
N ALA A 81 4.93 -13.14 -8.19
CA ALA A 81 6.14 -13.52 -7.46
C ALA A 81 7.34 -12.65 -7.85
N LEU A 82 7.55 -12.43 -9.15
CA LEU A 82 8.64 -11.58 -9.65
C LEU A 82 8.46 -10.12 -9.26
N ILE A 83 7.25 -9.57 -9.37
CA ILE A 83 6.98 -8.21 -8.90
C ILE A 83 7.29 -8.10 -7.40
N GLY A 84 6.80 -9.03 -6.58
CA GLY A 84 7.06 -9.05 -5.14
C GLY A 84 8.55 -9.15 -4.80
N PHE A 85 9.31 -9.93 -5.57
CA PHE A 85 10.75 -10.05 -5.43
C PHE A 85 11.46 -8.70 -5.67
N PHE A 86 11.17 -8.01 -6.77
CA PHE A 86 11.75 -6.70 -7.04
C PHE A 86 11.30 -5.63 -6.06
N LEU A 87 10.03 -5.66 -5.66
CA LEU A 87 9.47 -4.77 -4.65
C LEU A 87 10.14 -4.91 -3.28
N TYR A 88 10.59 -6.11 -2.92
CA TYR A 88 11.35 -6.31 -1.68
C TYR A 88 12.62 -5.43 -1.67
N PHE A 89 13.38 -5.40 -2.75
CA PHE A 89 14.58 -4.55 -2.85
C PHE A 89 14.24 -3.06 -2.89
N MET A 90 13.19 -2.70 -3.64
CA MET A 90 12.73 -1.31 -3.70
C MET A 90 12.29 -0.79 -2.33
N MET A 91 11.50 -1.57 -1.59
CA MET A 91 11.07 -1.22 -0.24
C MET A 91 12.24 -1.13 0.73
N ARG A 92 13.26 -1.97 0.57
CA ARG A 92 14.46 -1.91 1.37
C ARG A 92 15.26 -0.63 1.11
N ALA A 93 15.44 -0.25 -0.14
CA ALA A 93 16.06 1.02 -0.52
C ALA A 93 15.29 2.23 0.03
N LEU A 94 13.95 2.20 -0.08
CA LEU A 94 13.08 3.22 0.49
C LEU A 94 13.28 3.34 2.02
N GLY A 95 13.37 2.21 2.70
CA GLY A 95 13.59 2.20 4.15
C GLY A 95 14.93 2.76 4.56
N GLU A 96 15.97 2.48 3.82
CA GLU A 96 17.31 3.06 4.06
C GLU A 96 17.28 4.59 3.88
N MET A 97 16.59 5.10 2.84
CA MET A 97 16.39 6.54 2.64
C MET A 97 15.61 7.19 3.78
N LEU A 98 14.50 6.59 4.21
CA LEU A 98 13.69 7.12 5.31
C LEU A 98 14.42 7.11 6.65
N LEU A 99 15.27 6.12 6.91
CA LEU A 99 16.08 6.05 8.14
C LEU A 99 17.28 6.98 8.12
N SER A 100 17.75 7.40 6.94
CA SER A 100 18.86 8.36 6.83
C SER A 100 18.47 9.75 7.33
N ASN A 101 17.20 10.14 7.20
CA ASN A 101 16.68 11.41 7.70
C ASN A 101 15.21 11.25 8.13
N LEU A 102 14.99 11.15 9.43
CA LEU A 102 13.65 10.98 10.04
C LEU A 102 12.73 12.21 9.90
N ASN A 103 13.22 13.32 9.34
CA ASN A 103 12.42 14.51 9.08
C ASN A 103 11.66 14.44 7.76
N TYR A 104 11.95 13.47 6.88
CA TYR A 104 11.17 13.27 5.68
C TYR A 104 9.73 12.88 6.01
N LYS A 105 8.78 13.66 5.51
CA LYS A 105 7.33 13.46 5.70
C LYS A 105 6.68 12.79 4.48
N SER A 106 7.36 12.84 3.32
CA SER A 106 6.81 12.37 2.05
C SER A 106 7.91 11.97 1.06
N PHE A 107 7.52 11.26 0.01
CA PHE A 107 8.42 10.98 -1.13
C PHE A 107 8.92 12.23 -1.82
N ARG A 108 8.14 13.32 -1.78
CA ARG A 108 8.54 14.62 -2.30
C ARG A 108 9.80 15.10 -1.60
N ASP A 109 9.84 15.02 -0.27
CA ASP A 109 10.96 15.55 0.52
C ASP A 109 12.26 14.81 0.19
N ILE A 110 12.16 13.48 0.03
CA ILE A 110 13.30 12.65 -0.40
C ILE A 110 13.76 13.05 -1.80
N ALA A 111 12.82 13.22 -2.74
CA ALA A 111 13.16 13.60 -4.11
C ALA A 111 13.71 15.03 -4.19
N GLU A 112 13.22 15.94 -3.36
CA GLU A 112 13.71 17.32 -3.29
C GLU A 112 15.14 17.39 -2.74
N ASP A 113 15.45 16.61 -1.72
CA ASP A 113 16.78 16.54 -1.12
C ASP A 113 17.82 15.92 -2.07
N LEU A 114 17.45 14.83 -2.78
CA LEU A 114 18.36 14.09 -3.65
C LEU A 114 18.49 14.66 -5.07
N LEU A 115 17.40 15.22 -5.61
CA LEU A 115 17.29 15.65 -7.02
C LEU A 115 17.00 17.15 -7.16
N GLY A 116 16.91 17.86 -6.04
CA GLY A 116 16.58 19.28 -6.01
C GLY A 116 15.08 19.60 -6.16
N PRO A 117 14.70 20.91 -6.13
CA PRO A 117 13.30 21.32 -6.09
C PRO A 117 12.44 20.83 -7.27
N ALA A 118 13.03 20.72 -8.47
CA ALA A 118 12.34 20.18 -9.63
C ALA A 118 12.00 18.68 -9.46
N GLY A 119 12.91 17.90 -8.88
CA GLY A 119 12.68 16.51 -8.55
C GLY A 119 11.55 16.34 -7.54
N GLY A 120 11.56 17.14 -6.47
CA GLY A 120 10.49 17.16 -5.47
C GLY A 120 9.13 17.53 -6.06
N PHE A 121 9.09 18.54 -6.94
CA PHE A 121 7.86 18.94 -7.63
C PHE A 121 7.28 17.81 -8.49
N ILE A 122 8.11 17.20 -9.35
CA ILE A 122 7.68 16.11 -10.24
C ILE A 122 7.22 14.90 -9.42
N ALA A 123 7.99 14.48 -8.42
CA ALA A 123 7.64 13.34 -7.57
C ALA A 123 6.32 13.56 -6.83
N GLY A 124 6.12 14.76 -6.23
CA GLY A 124 4.90 15.09 -5.51
C GLY A 124 3.65 15.08 -6.40
N TRP A 125 3.72 15.71 -7.57
CA TRP A 125 2.60 15.75 -8.52
C TRP A 125 2.31 14.38 -9.13
N THR A 126 3.34 13.61 -9.47
CA THR A 126 3.17 12.23 -9.99
C THR A 126 2.51 11.34 -8.96
N TYR A 127 2.95 11.40 -7.70
CA TYR A 127 2.36 10.62 -6.61
C TYR A 127 0.90 10.98 -6.36
N TRP A 128 0.59 12.28 -6.29
CA TRP A 128 -0.79 12.76 -6.17
C TRP A 128 -1.68 12.28 -7.32
N PHE A 129 -1.20 12.41 -8.57
CA PHE A 129 -1.94 11.95 -9.74
C PHE A 129 -2.17 10.44 -9.75
N SER A 130 -1.17 9.66 -9.31
CA SER A 130 -1.29 8.20 -9.21
C SER A 130 -2.43 7.80 -8.27
N TRP A 131 -2.61 8.48 -7.15
CA TRP A 131 -3.72 8.21 -6.23
C TRP A 131 -5.09 8.60 -6.80
N ILE A 132 -5.17 9.65 -7.61
CA ILE A 132 -6.41 9.98 -8.32
C ILE A 132 -6.78 8.87 -9.32
N VAL A 133 -5.81 8.40 -10.09
CA VAL A 133 -6.04 7.31 -11.07
C VAL A 133 -6.42 6.01 -10.34
N ALA A 134 -5.79 5.70 -9.22
CA ALA A 134 -6.15 4.56 -8.38
C ALA A 134 -7.60 4.67 -7.87
N ALA A 135 -8.00 5.82 -7.36
CA ALA A 135 -9.37 6.06 -6.90
C ALA A 135 -10.40 5.91 -8.03
N MET A 136 -10.07 6.37 -9.25
CA MET A 136 -10.94 6.16 -10.42
C MET A 136 -11.09 4.66 -10.74
N GLY A 137 -10.01 3.89 -10.64
CA GLY A 137 -10.03 2.43 -10.80
C GLY A 137 -10.90 1.74 -9.75
N ASP A 138 -10.80 2.17 -8.49
CA ASP A 138 -11.61 1.66 -7.38
C ASP A 138 -13.11 1.95 -7.58
N MET A 139 -13.46 3.15 -8.04
CA MET A 139 -14.85 3.51 -8.36
C MET A 139 -15.43 2.65 -9.49
N ALA A 140 -14.62 2.36 -10.51
CA ALA A 140 -15.02 1.47 -11.59
C ALA A 140 -15.24 0.04 -11.10
N ALA A 141 -14.35 -0.48 -10.26
CA ALA A 141 -14.45 -1.81 -9.69
C ALA A 141 -15.67 -1.97 -8.79
N ILE A 142 -15.96 -1.00 -7.92
CA ILE A 142 -17.16 -1.02 -7.07
C ILE A 142 -18.42 -1.03 -7.92
N THR A 143 -18.47 -0.24 -8.98
CA THR A 143 -19.60 -0.26 -9.90
C THR A 143 -19.81 -1.66 -10.50
N ALA A 144 -18.75 -2.34 -10.92
CA ALA A 144 -18.82 -3.70 -11.44
C ALA A 144 -19.29 -4.71 -10.38
N TYR A 145 -18.85 -4.59 -9.13
CA TYR A 145 -19.36 -5.43 -8.03
C TYR A 145 -20.86 -5.23 -7.78
N PHE A 146 -21.33 -4.00 -7.74
CA PHE A 146 -22.76 -3.73 -7.58
C PHE A 146 -23.58 -4.28 -8.76
N GLN A 147 -23.09 -4.15 -9.99
CA GLN A 147 -23.76 -4.69 -11.17
C GLN A 147 -23.79 -6.22 -11.20
N TYR A 148 -22.90 -6.91 -10.48
CA TYR A 148 -22.96 -8.36 -10.34
C TYR A 148 -24.24 -8.81 -9.61
N TRP A 149 -24.64 -8.10 -8.53
CA TRP A 149 -25.87 -8.40 -7.79
C TRP A 149 -27.10 -7.69 -8.34
N TRP A 150 -26.92 -6.48 -8.88
CA TRP A 150 -28.00 -5.65 -9.42
C TRP A 150 -27.65 -5.19 -10.85
N PRO A 151 -27.86 -6.04 -11.89
CA PRO A 151 -27.41 -5.74 -13.26
C PRO A 151 -28.00 -4.44 -13.85
N ASN A 152 -29.18 -4.03 -13.40
CA ASN A 152 -29.89 -2.86 -13.91
C ASN A 152 -29.56 -1.54 -13.18
N ILE A 153 -28.65 -1.56 -12.19
CA ILE A 153 -28.27 -0.34 -11.47
C ILE A 153 -27.53 0.62 -12.40
N PRO A 154 -27.85 1.91 -12.42
CA PRO A 154 -27.10 2.89 -13.21
C PRO A 154 -25.64 2.94 -12.76
N LYS A 155 -24.67 2.89 -13.67
CA LYS A 155 -23.23 2.79 -13.38
C LYS A 155 -22.71 3.93 -12.50
N TRP A 156 -23.26 5.12 -12.63
CA TRP A 156 -22.84 6.29 -11.85
C TRP A 156 -23.27 6.23 -10.36
N LEU A 157 -24.36 5.52 -10.05
CA LEU A 157 -24.96 5.52 -8.71
C LEU A 157 -24.08 4.88 -7.64
N PRO A 158 -23.50 3.66 -7.81
CA PRO A 158 -22.60 3.08 -6.81
C PRO A 158 -21.32 3.92 -6.60
N ALA A 159 -20.75 4.42 -7.69
CA ALA A 159 -19.54 5.23 -7.64
C ALA A 159 -19.77 6.53 -6.85
N THR A 160 -20.84 7.29 -7.18
CA THR A 160 -21.14 8.55 -6.48
C THR A 160 -21.59 8.32 -5.04
N ALA A 161 -22.36 7.28 -4.76
CA ALA A 161 -22.76 6.93 -3.40
C ALA A 161 -21.53 6.62 -2.53
N LEU A 162 -20.59 5.82 -3.04
CA LEU A 162 -19.35 5.56 -2.32
C LEU A 162 -18.51 6.82 -2.13
N ALA A 163 -18.33 7.62 -3.17
CA ALA A 163 -17.59 8.88 -3.05
C ALA A 163 -18.19 9.80 -1.99
N ALA A 164 -19.51 9.90 -1.91
CA ALA A 164 -20.21 10.69 -0.90
C ALA A 164 -20.01 10.11 0.51
N VAL A 165 -20.08 8.78 0.67
CA VAL A 165 -19.82 8.11 1.96
C VAL A 165 -18.37 8.34 2.41
N LEU A 166 -17.39 8.15 1.52
CA LEU A 166 -15.98 8.36 1.83
C LEU A 166 -15.70 9.83 2.18
N LEU A 167 -16.30 10.78 1.46
CA LEU A 167 -16.17 12.19 1.77
C LEU A 167 -16.77 12.51 3.15
N ALA A 168 -17.96 12.00 3.44
CA ALA A 168 -18.60 12.17 4.74
C ALA A 168 -17.75 11.58 5.88
N LEU A 169 -17.22 10.37 5.71
CA LEU A 169 -16.32 9.74 6.68
C LEU A 169 -15.04 10.56 6.88
N ASN A 170 -14.48 11.12 5.81
CA ASN A 170 -13.26 11.94 5.89
C ASN A 170 -13.50 13.23 6.67
N ILE A 171 -14.69 13.86 6.52
CA ILE A 171 -15.03 15.11 7.22
C ILE A 171 -15.37 14.84 8.70
N ILE A 172 -16.12 13.77 8.99
CA ILE A 172 -16.72 13.53 10.31
C ILE A 172 -15.78 12.73 11.21
N ALA A 173 -15.02 11.80 10.65
CA ALA A 173 -14.40 10.71 11.38
C ALA A 173 -12.88 10.66 11.32
N VAL A 174 -12.20 11.81 11.11
CA VAL A 174 -10.71 11.86 11.05
C VAL A 174 -10.05 11.19 12.26
N GLN A 175 -10.68 11.26 13.43
CA GLN A 175 -10.17 10.65 14.67
C GLN A 175 -10.25 9.11 14.69
N PHE A 176 -11.16 8.53 13.89
CA PHE A 176 -11.39 7.09 13.82
C PHE A 176 -10.78 6.43 12.58
N PHE A 177 -10.09 7.22 11.75
CA PHE A 177 -9.59 6.76 10.45
C PHE A 177 -8.64 5.56 10.61
N GLY A 178 -7.69 5.63 11.54
CA GLY A 178 -6.73 4.54 11.77
C GLY A 178 -7.38 3.24 12.25
N GLU A 179 -8.43 3.34 13.09
CA GLU A 179 -9.18 2.18 13.57
C GLU A 179 -10.02 1.56 12.43
N ALA A 180 -10.69 2.39 11.64
CA ALA A 180 -11.46 1.92 10.50
C ALA A 180 -10.57 1.24 9.44
N GLU A 181 -9.41 1.82 9.14
CA GLU A 181 -8.43 1.25 8.22
C GLU A 181 -7.91 -0.11 8.70
N PHE A 182 -7.64 -0.26 10.00
CA PHE A 182 -7.28 -1.54 10.61
C PHE A 182 -8.34 -2.62 10.36
N TRP A 183 -9.61 -2.34 10.62
CA TRP A 183 -10.70 -3.31 10.42
C TRP A 183 -10.91 -3.64 8.95
N PHE A 184 -10.86 -2.67 8.04
CA PHE A 184 -10.94 -2.91 6.60
C PHE A 184 -9.76 -3.73 6.09
N ALA A 185 -8.55 -3.49 6.59
CA ALA A 185 -7.38 -4.29 6.25
C ALA A 185 -7.54 -5.74 6.72
N LEU A 186 -8.03 -5.94 7.94
CA LEU A 186 -8.26 -7.27 8.49
C LEU A 186 -9.30 -8.06 7.68
N ILE A 187 -10.41 -7.43 7.28
CA ILE A 187 -11.44 -8.05 6.44
C ILE A 187 -10.85 -8.53 5.11
N LYS A 188 -10.02 -7.71 4.46
CA LYS A 188 -9.35 -8.09 3.20
C LYS A 188 -8.44 -9.30 3.38
N LEU A 189 -7.64 -9.34 4.45
CA LEU A 189 -6.76 -10.48 4.74
C LEU A 189 -7.54 -11.76 5.01
N ILE A 190 -8.63 -11.66 5.79
CA ILE A 190 -9.53 -12.78 6.04
C ILE A 190 -10.16 -13.27 4.72
N ALA A 191 -10.60 -12.37 3.85
CA ALA A 191 -11.20 -12.73 2.55
C ALA A 191 -10.22 -13.50 1.66
N VAL A 192 -8.94 -13.08 1.58
CA VAL A 192 -7.91 -13.79 0.81
C VAL A 192 -7.59 -15.15 1.47
N GLY A 193 -7.46 -15.19 2.79
CA GLY A 193 -7.24 -16.44 3.51
C GLY A 193 -8.41 -17.43 3.34
N ALA A 194 -9.63 -16.94 3.45
CA ALA A 194 -10.84 -17.75 3.22
C ALA A 194 -10.89 -18.30 1.79
N LEU A 195 -10.53 -17.50 0.78
CA LEU A 195 -10.46 -17.97 -0.60
C LEU A 195 -9.51 -19.16 -0.75
N VAL A 196 -8.31 -19.09 -0.17
CA VAL A 196 -7.33 -20.19 -0.24
C VAL A 196 -7.87 -21.43 0.46
N ILE A 197 -8.50 -21.28 1.63
CA ILE A 197 -9.11 -22.40 2.37
C ILE A 197 -10.25 -23.03 1.54
N VAL A 198 -11.13 -22.21 0.97
CA VAL A 198 -12.24 -22.70 0.12
C VAL A 198 -11.70 -23.41 -1.12
N ALA A 199 -10.67 -22.87 -1.79
CA ALA A 199 -10.06 -23.52 -2.93
C ALA A 199 -9.45 -24.88 -2.57
N ILE A 200 -8.76 -25.00 -1.42
CA ILE A 200 -8.24 -26.26 -0.93
C ILE A 200 -9.40 -27.26 -0.66
N ALA A 201 -10.49 -26.79 -0.07
CA ALA A 201 -11.65 -27.64 0.18
C ALA A 201 -12.29 -28.16 -1.13
N LEU A 202 -12.44 -27.29 -2.15
CA LEU A 202 -12.94 -27.65 -3.47
C LEU A 202 -12.02 -28.66 -4.19
N LEU A 203 -10.70 -28.48 -4.09
CA LEU A 203 -9.71 -29.42 -4.61
C LEU A 203 -9.77 -30.78 -3.88
N ALA A 204 -9.85 -30.76 -2.57
CA ALA A 204 -9.89 -31.99 -1.75
C ALA A 204 -11.19 -32.79 -1.98
N SER A 205 -12.32 -32.09 -2.17
CA SER A 205 -13.61 -32.73 -2.48
C SER A 205 -13.74 -33.19 -3.94
N ARG A 206 -12.74 -32.94 -4.79
CA ARG A 206 -12.80 -33.17 -6.24
C ARG A 206 -14.04 -32.54 -6.87
N PHE A 207 -14.33 -31.33 -6.43
CA PHE A 207 -15.51 -30.61 -6.91
C PHE A 207 -15.51 -30.49 -8.43
N VAL A 208 -16.66 -30.69 -9.04
CA VAL A 208 -16.90 -30.44 -10.46
C VAL A 208 -17.86 -29.26 -10.56
N SER A 209 -17.48 -28.23 -11.30
CA SER A 209 -18.33 -27.05 -11.48
C SER A 209 -19.64 -27.40 -12.22
N PRO A 210 -20.69 -26.61 -12.11
CA PRO A 210 -21.92 -26.80 -12.89
C PRO A 210 -21.68 -26.90 -14.40
N ASP A 211 -20.61 -26.31 -14.89
CA ASP A 211 -20.17 -26.35 -16.29
C ASP A 211 -19.38 -27.62 -16.66
N GLY A 212 -19.15 -28.54 -15.71
CA GLY A 212 -18.45 -29.79 -15.92
C GLY A 212 -16.93 -29.73 -15.74
N ASP A 213 -16.36 -28.59 -15.29
CA ASP A 213 -14.92 -28.49 -15.05
C ASP A 213 -14.52 -29.02 -13.66
N PRO A 214 -13.58 -29.96 -13.59
CA PRO A 214 -13.09 -30.45 -12.31
C PRO A 214 -12.10 -29.46 -11.68
N ALA A 215 -12.24 -29.22 -10.39
CA ALA A 215 -11.22 -28.54 -9.58
C ALA A 215 -10.03 -29.48 -9.41
N THR A 216 -8.90 -29.13 -10.02
CA THR A 216 -7.68 -29.97 -9.98
C THR A 216 -6.43 -29.12 -10.17
N ILE A 217 -5.35 -29.51 -9.52
CA ILE A 217 -4.03 -28.89 -9.71
C ILE A 217 -3.57 -29.03 -11.17
N ALA A 218 -4.05 -30.05 -11.90
CA ALA A 218 -3.75 -30.24 -13.32
C ALA A 218 -4.20 -29.09 -14.21
N ASN A 219 -5.16 -28.26 -13.78
CA ASN A 219 -5.58 -27.05 -14.49
C ASN A 219 -4.45 -26.03 -14.69
N LEU A 220 -3.36 -26.14 -13.89
CA LEU A 220 -2.17 -25.31 -14.07
C LEU A 220 -1.37 -25.71 -15.32
N TRP A 221 -1.61 -26.89 -15.92
CA TRP A 221 -0.84 -27.40 -17.05
C TRP A 221 -1.69 -27.92 -18.22
N ASN A 222 -2.95 -28.28 -17.99
CA ASN A 222 -3.78 -28.94 -18.98
C ASN A 222 -4.09 -28.11 -20.23
N ASP A 223 -4.23 -26.78 -20.06
CA ASP A 223 -4.72 -25.88 -21.12
C ASP A 223 -3.59 -25.04 -21.75
N GLY A 224 -2.66 -25.68 -22.41
CA GLY A 224 -1.52 -25.03 -23.06
C GLY A 224 -0.29 -24.87 -22.18
N GLY A 225 -0.23 -25.59 -21.05
CA GLY A 225 0.90 -25.57 -20.12
C GLY A 225 0.86 -24.36 -19.19
N PHE A 226 1.97 -24.18 -18.45
CA PHE A 226 2.09 -23.10 -17.47
C PHE A 226 2.19 -21.70 -18.11
N PHE A 227 2.67 -21.62 -19.37
CA PHE A 227 2.76 -20.39 -20.19
C PHE A 227 1.89 -20.52 -21.45
N PRO A 228 0.57 -20.58 -21.34
CA PRO A 228 -0.31 -20.92 -22.47
C PRO A 228 -0.27 -19.89 -23.60
N ASN A 229 -0.03 -18.62 -23.29
CA ASN A 229 0.09 -17.52 -24.25
C ASN A 229 1.56 -17.12 -24.51
N GLY A 230 2.49 -18.01 -24.17
CA GLY A 230 3.92 -17.81 -24.35
C GLY A 230 4.48 -16.60 -23.60
N LEU A 231 5.67 -16.15 -24.03
CA LEU A 231 6.37 -15.04 -23.36
C LEU A 231 5.59 -13.72 -23.46
N MET A 232 4.90 -13.46 -24.57
CA MET A 232 4.15 -12.20 -24.75
C MET A 232 2.95 -12.12 -23.81
N GLY A 233 2.23 -13.20 -23.60
CA GLY A 233 1.15 -13.25 -22.62
C GLY A 233 1.66 -13.08 -21.20
N PHE A 234 2.78 -13.72 -20.88
CA PHE A 234 3.44 -13.59 -19.58
C PHE A 234 3.88 -12.13 -19.29
N LEU A 235 4.55 -11.48 -20.26
CA LEU A 235 4.98 -10.08 -20.14
C LEU A 235 3.78 -9.13 -20.09
N GLY A 236 2.71 -9.40 -20.87
CA GLY A 236 1.48 -8.63 -20.81
C GLY A 236 0.82 -8.65 -19.44
N GLY A 237 0.97 -9.74 -18.69
CA GLY A 237 0.46 -9.86 -17.33
C GLY A 237 1.03 -8.84 -16.35
N PHE A 238 2.28 -8.39 -16.54
CA PHE A 238 2.91 -7.39 -15.66
C PHE A 238 2.19 -6.04 -15.67
N GLN A 239 1.62 -5.64 -16.81
CA GLN A 239 0.99 -4.34 -16.98
C GLN A 239 -0.08 -4.06 -15.89
N ILE A 240 -0.90 -5.05 -15.60
CA ILE A 240 -2.01 -4.92 -14.64
C ILE A 240 -1.58 -5.38 -13.24
N ALA A 241 -0.70 -6.39 -13.18
CA ALA A 241 -0.24 -6.94 -11.91
C ALA A 241 0.49 -5.90 -11.03
N PHE A 242 1.22 -4.95 -11.62
CA PHE A 242 1.83 -3.86 -10.86
C PHE A 242 0.80 -3.05 -10.06
N PHE A 243 -0.40 -2.85 -10.61
CA PHE A 243 -1.46 -2.10 -9.91
C PHE A 243 -1.90 -2.78 -8.61
N ALA A 244 -1.78 -4.11 -8.51
CA ALA A 244 -2.12 -4.83 -7.29
C ALA A 244 -1.15 -4.57 -6.12
N PHE A 245 0.02 -3.98 -6.38
CA PHE A 245 1.02 -3.68 -5.36
C PHE A 245 1.08 -2.18 -5.01
N VAL A 246 0.27 -1.35 -5.65
CA VAL A 246 0.14 0.08 -5.31
C VAL A 246 -0.38 0.21 -3.88
N GLY A 247 0.23 1.09 -3.10
CA GLY A 247 -0.09 1.27 -1.68
C GLY A 247 0.90 0.59 -0.72
N ILE A 248 1.79 -0.29 -1.21
CA ILE A 248 2.82 -0.90 -0.35
C ILE A 248 3.77 0.16 0.23
N GLU A 249 3.99 1.25 -0.51
CA GLU A 249 4.81 2.39 -0.12
C GLU A 249 4.25 3.19 1.07
N LEU A 250 2.96 3.03 1.39
CA LEU A 250 2.34 3.63 2.58
C LEU A 250 3.03 3.22 3.88
N VAL A 251 3.76 2.10 3.88
CA VAL A 251 4.67 1.74 4.98
C VAL A 251 5.62 2.90 5.31
N GLY A 252 6.14 3.56 4.28
CA GLY A 252 7.07 4.68 4.44
C GLY A 252 6.45 5.89 5.12
N THR A 253 5.26 6.31 4.66
CA THR A 253 4.55 7.45 5.25
C THR A 253 4.04 7.15 6.65
N ALA A 254 3.46 5.96 6.86
CA ALA A 254 2.98 5.51 8.17
C ALA A 254 4.12 5.30 9.19
N ALA A 255 5.34 5.05 8.73
CA ALA A 255 6.49 4.90 9.62
C ALA A 255 6.83 6.20 10.36
N ALA A 256 6.62 7.36 9.74
CA ALA A 256 6.83 8.66 10.38
C ALA A 256 5.89 8.87 11.58
N GLU A 257 4.76 8.18 11.63
CA GLU A 257 3.76 8.24 12.68
C GLU A 257 3.93 7.17 13.77
N THR A 258 4.96 6.33 13.67
CA THR A 258 5.23 5.28 14.67
C THR A 258 6.04 5.81 15.87
N LYS A 259 5.82 5.18 17.04
CA LYS A 259 6.55 5.55 18.28
C LYS A 259 8.05 5.34 18.18
N ASP A 260 8.50 4.34 17.44
CA ASP A 260 9.91 3.96 17.29
C ASP A 260 10.20 3.55 15.84
N PRO A 261 10.42 4.53 14.94
CA PRO A 261 10.65 4.27 13.52
C PRO A 261 11.88 3.42 13.25
N CYS A 262 12.97 3.62 14.02
CA CYS A 262 14.24 2.92 13.81
C CYS A 262 14.14 1.40 13.99
N THR A 263 13.25 0.92 14.85
CA THR A 263 13.06 -0.51 15.08
C THR A 263 11.88 -1.09 14.32
N THR A 264 10.83 -0.28 14.11
CA THR A 264 9.56 -0.73 13.52
C THR A 264 9.65 -0.78 11.99
N LEU A 265 10.23 0.24 11.37
CA LEU A 265 10.32 0.36 9.91
C LEU A 265 11.13 -0.79 9.27
N PRO A 266 12.33 -1.18 9.74
CA PRO A 266 13.06 -2.30 9.16
C PRO A 266 12.30 -3.62 9.22
N LYS A 267 11.56 -3.87 10.32
CA LYS A 267 10.74 -5.08 10.47
C LYS A 267 9.58 -5.08 9.48
N ALA A 268 8.91 -3.95 9.30
CA ALA A 268 7.80 -3.80 8.36
C ALA A 268 8.27 -3.98 6.91
N ILE A 269 9.31 -3.28 6.50
CA ILE A 269 9.88 -3.30 5.15
C ILE A 269 10.32 -4.71 4.72
N ASN A 270 10.93 -5.47 5.64
CA ASN A 270 11.36 -6.83 5.32
C ASN A 270 10.20 -7.84 5.29
N ALA A 271 9.17 -7.65 6.11
CA ALA A 271 8.09 -8.62 6.26
C ALA A 271 6.94 -8.42 5.28
N ILE A 272 6.56 -7.17 5.00
CA ILE A 272 5.34 -6.85 4.23
C ILE A 272 5.44 -7.29 2.77
N PRO A 273 6.50 -6.98 2.00
CA PRO A 273 6.58 -7.39 0.61
C PRO A 273 6.53 -8.92 0.45
N VAL A 274 7.22 -9.64 1.32
CA VAL A 274 7.24 -11.11 1.28
C VAL A 274 5.87 -11.69 1.59
N ARG A 275 5.20 -11.20 2.63
CA ARG A 275 3.86 -11.66 2.99
C ARG A 275 2.85 -11.36 1.89
N LEU A 276 2.90 -10.16 1.32
CA LEU A 276 2.00 -9.75 0.25
C LEU A 276 2.20 -10.62 -0.99
N ALA A 277 3.46 -10.83 -1.42
CA ALA A 277 3.76 -11.70 -2.55
C ALA A 277 3.28 -13.14 -2.32
N LEU A 278 3.48 -13.70 -1.14
CA LEU A 278 2.97 -15.03 -0.79
C LEU A 278 1.44 -15.09 -0.84
N PHE A 279 0.74 -14.12 -0.25
CA PHE A 279 -0.72 -14.07 -0.33
C PHE A 279 -1.22 -14.04 -1.76
N TYR A 280 -0.59 -13.24 -2.63
CA TYR A 280 -0.99 -13.12 -4.02
C TYR A 280 -0.71 -14.38 -4.82
N VAL A 281 0.49 -14.95 -4.68
CA VAL A 281 0.88 -16.18 -5.37
C VAL A 281 -0.04 -17.33 -4.99
N PHE A 282 -0.29 -17.55 -3.69
CA PHE A 282 -1.18 -18.62 -3.23
C PHE A 282 -2.63 -18.39 -3.67
N ALA A 283 -3.13 -17.16 -3.65
CA ALA A 283 -4.47 -16.86 -4.13
C ALA A 283 -4.63 -17.14 -5.63
N LEU A 284 -3.65 -16.75 -6.45
CA LEU A 284 -3.70 -16.98 -7.90
C LEU A 284 -3.57 -18.46 -8.25
N LEU A 285 -2.67 -19.19 -7.59
CA LEU A 285 -2.55 -20.64 -7.76
C LEU A 285 -3.86 -21.35 -7.34
N ALA A 286 -4.47 -20.91 -6.25
CA ALA A 286 -5.73 -21.46 -5.78
C ALA A 286 -6.87 -21.20 -6.78
N ILE A 287 -6.99 -19.98 -7.28
CA ILE A 287 -7.99 -19.61 -8.29
C ILE A 287 -7.81 -20.43 -9.57
N THR A 288 -6.59 -20.47 -10.12
CA THR A 288 -6.31 -21.15 -11.39
C THR A 288 -6.35 -22.68 -11.29
N ALA A 289 -6.17 -23.25 -10.10
CA ALA A 289 -6.37 -24.67 -9.87
C ALA A 289 -7.87 -25.06 -9.82
N VAL A 290 -8.74 -24.17 -9.33
CA VAL A 290 -10.18 -24.41 -9.23
C VAL A 290 -10.90 -24.04 -10.52
N ILE A 291 -10.56 -22.87 -11.08
CA ILE A 291 -11.18 -22.33 -12.29
C ILE A 291 -10.15 -22.39 -13.43
N PRO A 292 -10.41 -23.15 -14.52
CA PRO A 292 -9.53 -23.13 -15.67
C PRO A 292 -9.31 -21.67 -16.18
N TRP A 293 -8.07 -21.31 -16.42
CA TRP A 293 -7.68 -19.93 -16.72
C TRP A 293 -8.46 -19.32 -17.91
N ARG A 294 -8.86 -20.14 -18.88
CA ARG A 294 -9.66 -19.73 -20.06
C ARG A 294 -11.06 -19.27 -19.69
N LYS A 295 -11.60 -19.69 -18.55
CA LYS A 295 -12.93 -19.30 -18.07
C LYS A 295 -12.89 -18.05 -17.20
N VAL A 296 -11.71 -17.55 -16.88
CA VAL A 296 -11.56 -16.29 -16.15
C VAL A 296 -11.82 -15.13 -17.12
N VAL A 297 -12.90 -14.40 -16.85
CA VAL A 297 -13.34 -13.28 -17.69
C VAL A 297 -12.71 -11.98 -17.19
N PRO A 298 -11.99 -11.22 -18.04
CA PRO A 298 -11.46 -9.91 -17.67
C PRO A 298 -12.57 -8.97 -17.17
N GLY A 299 -12.29 -8.25 -16.07
CA GLY A 299 -13.27 -7.34 -15.47
C GLY A 299 -14.30 -8.00 -14.55
N VAL A 300 -14.28 -9.33 -14.41
CA VAL A 300 -15.04 -10.07 -13.40
C VAL A 300 -14.08 -10.56 -12.34
N SER A 301 -14.41 -10.31 -11.07
CA SER A 301 -13.54 -10.73 -9.96
C SER A 301 -13.46 -12.27 -9.88
N PRO A 302 -12.27 -12.87 -10.03
CA PRO A 302 -12.13 -14.32 -9.89
C PRO A 302 -12.34 -14.78 -8.44
N PHE A 303 -12.23 -13.90 -7.47
CA PHE A 303 -12.57 -14.15 -6.08
C PHE A 303 -14.07 -14.38 -5.93
N VAL A 304 -14.89 -13.49 -6.50
CA VAL A 304 -16.37 -13.62 -6.48
C VAL A 304 -16.79 -14.89 -7.22
N SER A 305 -16.16 -15.20 -8.35
CA SER A 305 -16.44 -16.41 -9.11
C SER A 305 -16.16 -17.67 -8.29
N LEU A 306 -15.01 -17.74 -7.60
CA LEU A 306 -14.65 -18.90 -6.78
C LEU A 306 -15.59 -19.09 -5.58
N PHE A 307 -15.93 -18.01 -4.87
CA PHE A 307 -16.92 -18.07 -3.79
C PHE A 307 -18.32 -18.45 -4.31
N GLY A 308 -18.69 -18.01 -5.50
CA GLY A 308 -19.93 -18.41 -6.15
C GLY A 308 -20.00 -19.91 -6.41
N LEU A 309 -18.89 -20.53 -6.85
CA LEU A 309 -18.79 -21.98 -7.00
C LEU A 309 -18.91 -22.71 -5.65
N ALA A 310 -18.31 -22.16 -4.59
CA ALA A 310 -18.41 -22.74 -3.25
C ALA A 310 -19.83 -22.71 -2.69
N LEU A 311 -20.58 -21.63 -2.96
CA LEU A 311 -21.99 -21.54 -2.58
C LEU A 311 -22.85 -22.56 -3.30
N SER A 312 -22.54 -22.88 -4.56
CA SER A 312 -23.26 -23.94 -5.29
C SER A 312 -23.06 -25.32 -4.66
N LEU A 313 -21.90 -25.59 -4.02
CA LEU A 313 -21.65 -26.82 -3.29
C LEU A 313 -22.57 -27.00 -2.06
N ILE A 314 -22.97 -25.91 -1.41
CA ILE A 314 -23.82 -25.93 -0.21
C ILE A 314 -25.30 -26.15 -0.57
N HIS A 315 -25.68 -25.86 -1.82
CA HIS A 315 -27.06 -25.99 -2.29
C HIS A 315 -27.33 -27.32 -3.05
N ILE A 316 -26.33 -28.18 -3.19
CA ILE A 316 -26.46 -29.56 -3.69
C ILE A 316 -26.66 -30.53 -2.50
#